data_0a79756952e54cd6b0293e3c4020bd82
#
_entry.id   0a79756952e54cd6b0293e3c4020bd82
#
_cell.length_a   1.000
_cell.length_b   1.000
_cell.length_c   1.000
_cell.angle_alpha   90.00
_cell.angle_beta   90.00
_cell.angle_gamma   90.00
#
_symmetry.space_group_name_H-M   'P 1'
#
loop_
_entity.id
_entity.type
_entity.pdbx_description
1 polymer ?
#
loop_
_entity_poly.entity_id
_entity_poly.type
_entity_poly.pdbx_seq_one_letter_code
_entity_poly.pdbx_strand_id
1 'polypeptide(L)'
;MPFSDDDSVFIFNGELRGVKIKSEGRIGAEKIYNYIRRMDKGDKLQALDKAVSIIKRRTEYVRAMNILMSDGETSLLSSDYSEDPDYFQMHRRRSGGMEWVCSQPYPGENDWQRIANATLALIP
;
A
#
# COMPACT_ATOMS: atom_id res chain seq x y z
N MET A 1 -4.82 3.15 8.49
CA MET A 1 -5.00 4.58 8.77
C MET A 1 -4.65 5.39 7.53
N PRO A 2 -5.56 6.23 7.02
CA PRO A 2 -5.24 7.12 5.91
C PRO A 2 -4.36 8.29 6.37
N PHE A 3 -3.46 8.69 5.52
CA PHE A 3 -2.64 9.88 5.65
C PHE A 3 -2.76 10.69 4.36
N SER A 4 -2.96 11.99 4.46
CA SER A 4 -3.10 12.84 3.28
C SER A 4 -2.31 14.13 3.41
N ASP A 5 -1.82 14.63 2.30
CA ASP A 5 -1.35 15.99 2.14
C ASP A 5 -2.21 16.70 1.07
N ASP A 6 -1.78 17.87 0.60
CA ASP A 6 -2.58 18.67 -0.33
C ASP A 6 -2.87 17.97 -1.66
N ASP A 7 -2.02 17.02 -2.08
CA ASP A 7 -2.07 16.42 -3.41
C ASP A 7 -2.34 14.91 -3.39
N SER A 8 -2.16 14.25 -2.25
CA SER A 8 -2.12 12.79 -2.20
C SER A 8 -2.81 12.22 -0.99
N VAL A 9 -3.33 11.00 -1.15
CA VAL A 9 -3.84 10.17 -0.06
C VAL A 9 -2.98 8.92 0.02
N PHE A 10 -2.61 8.53 1.24
CA PHE A 10 -1.80 7.36 1.53
C PHE A 10 -2.48 6.52 2.60
N ILE A 11 -2.68 5.25 2.32
CA ILE A 11 -3.28 4.30 3.25
C ILE A 11 -2.28 3.15 3.47
N PHE A 12 -2.02 2.86 4.73
CA PHE A 12 -1.17 1.77 5.14
C PHE A 12 -1.94 0.82 6.06
N ASN A 13 -1.93 -0.45 5.72
CA ASN A 13 -2.49 -1.51 6.55
C ASN A 13 -1.43 -2.60 6.69
N GLY A 14 -0.87 -2.70 7.89
CA GLY A 14 0.17 -3.68 8.12
C GLY A 14 0.88 -3.49 9.44
N GLU A 15 1.94 -4.27 9.61
CA GLU A 15 2.81 -4.21 10.78
C GLU A 15 4.24 -4.52 10.37
N LEU A 16 5.15 -3.64 10.74
CA LEU A 16 6.58 -3.78 10.52
C LEU A 16 7.29 -3.71 11.87
N ARG A 17 8.27 -4.57 12.07
CA ARG A 17 9.08 -4.58 13.29
C ARG A 17 10.55 -4.43 12.95
N GLY A 18 11.24 -3.52 13.66
CA GLY A 18 12.66 -3.30 13.45
C GLY A 18 12.98 -2.65 12.11
N VAL A 19 12.25 -1.59 11.75
CA VAL A 19 12.47 -0.87 10.50
C VAL A 19 13.69 0.03 10.64
N LYS A 20 14.65 -0.09 9.73
CA LYS A 20 15.89 0.70 9.72
C LYS A 20 15.96 1.55 8.46
N ILE A 21 15.08 2.54 8.37
CA ILE A 21 15.11 3.55 7.30
C ILE A 21 15.21 4.93 7.94
N LYS A 22 15.85 5.86 7.22
CA LYS A 22 15.87 7.26 7.60
C LYS A 22 14.80 7.99 6.83
N SER A 23 13.80 8.50 7.53
CA SER A 23 12.72 9.26 6.94
C SER A 23 12.10 10.18 8.00
N GLU A 24 11.57 11.30 7.54
CA GLU A 24 10.85 12.23 8.39
C GLU A 24 9.42 11.77 8.60
N GLY A 25 8.84 12.14 9.74
CA GLY A 25 7.46 11.84 10.06
C GLY A 25 7.27 11.54 11.52
N ARG A 26 6.04 11.73 12.00
CA ARG A 26 5.67 11.54 13.41
C ARG A 26 5.21 10.12 13.69
N ILE A 27 4.61 9.47 12.70
CA ILE A 27 4.05 8.12 12.82
C ILE A 27 4.63 7.24 11.71
N GLY A 28 4.52 5.92 11.89
CA GLY A 28 5.11 4.96 10.97
C GLY A 28 4.62 5.11 9.53
N ALA A 29 3.32 5.30 9.34
CA ALA A 29 2.74 5.48 8.01
C ALA A 29 3.29 6.73 7.32
N GLU A 30 3.42 7.83 8.04
CA GLU A 30 3.98 9.08 7.50
C GLU A 30 5.44 8.91 7.08
N LYS A 31 6.23 8.20 7.87
CA LYS A 31 7.63 7.91 7.55
C LYS A 31 7.75 7.08 6.28
N ILE A 32 6.91 6.08 6.11
CA ILE A 32 6.90 5.24 4.93
C ILE A 32 6.51 6.05 3.70
N TYR A 33 5.47 6.87 3.82
CA TYR A 33 5.02 7.74 2.74
C TYR A 33 6.12 8.70 2.28
N ASN A 34 6.77 9.38 3.21
CA ASN A 34 7.86 10.31 2.89
C ASN A 34 9.04 9.60 2.27
N TYR A 35 9.33 8.38 2.70
CA TYR A 35 10.39 7.57 2.11
C TYR A 35 10.08 7.23 0.65
N ILE A 36 8.85 6.86 0.35
CA ILE A 36 8.40 6.58 -1.02
C ILE A 36 8.53 7.83 -1.89
N ARG A 37 8.10 8.98 -1.39
CA ARG A 37 8.20 10.24 -2.11
C ARG A 37 9.64 10.60 -2.46
N ARG A 38 10.57 10.33 -1.57
CA ARG A 38 12.00 10.59 -1.82
C ARG A 38 12.56 9.74 -2.96
N MET A 39 11.99 8.58 -3.21
CA MET A 39 12.41 7.70 -4.29
C MET A 39 11.80 8.09 -5.64
N ASP A 40 10.83 9.00 -5.65
CA ASP A 40 10.13 9.41 -6.87
C ASP A 40 11.02 10.35 -7.70
N LYS A 41 11.34 9.88 -8.90
CA LYS A 41 12.11 10.63 -9.90
C LYS A 41 11.32 10.78 -11.20
N GLY A 42 9.99 10.83 -11.09
CA GLY A 42 9.09 10.99 -12.22
C GLY A 42 8.24 9.77 -12.53
N ASP A 43 8.57 8.60 -11.97
CA ASP A 43 7.79 7.38 -12.11
C ASP A 43 7.39 6.88 -10.72
N LYS A 44 6.12 7.07 -10.38
CA LYS A 44 5.60 6.75 -9.04
C LYS A 44 5.54 5.25 -8.78
N LEU A 45 5.24 4.45 -9.80
CA LEU A 45 5.21 3.00 -9.65
C LEU A 45 6.62 2.45 -9.37
N GLN A 46 7.62 2.95 -10.07
CA GLN A 46 9.00 2.58 -9.83
C GLN A 46 9.46 3.04 -8.44
N ALA A 47 9.06 4.23 -8.01
CA ALA A 47 9.38 4.74 -6.68
C ALA A 47 8.79 3.85 -5.59
N LEU A 48 7.53 3.44 -5.74
CA LEU A 48 6.86 2.54 -4.79
C LEU A 48 7.56 1.18 -4.76
N ASP A 49 7.87 0.59 -5.92
CA ASP A 49 8.55 -0.69 -6.00
C ASP A 49 9.92 -0.65 -5.31
N LYS A 50 10.69 0.36 -5.60
CA LYS A 50 12.02 0.55 -5.03
C LYS A 50 11.96 0.75 -3.52
N ALA A 51 11.07 1.62 -3.05
CA ALA A 51 10.91 1.91 -1.62
C ALA A 51 10.46 0.67 -0.86
N VAL A 52 9.47 -0.06 -1.36
CA VAL A 52 8.97 -1.29 -0.74
C VAL A 52 10.09 -2.34 -0.65
N SER A 53 10.85 -2.51 -1.71
CA SER A 53 11.97 -3.46 -1.74
C SER A 53 13.03 -3.13 -0.69
N ILE A 54 13.37 -1.85 -0.56
CA ILE A 54 14.37 -1.40 0.42
C ILE A 54 13.83 -1.55 1.85
N ILE A 55 12.60 -1.13 2.09
CA ILE A 55 11.97 -1.25 3.41
C ILE A 55 11.94 -2.70 3.86
N LYS A 56 11.56 -3.62 2.97
CA LYS A 56 11.54 -5.05 3.29
C LYS A 56 12.93 -5.56 3.68
N ARG A 57 13.97 -5.17 2.95
CA ARG A 57 15.34 -5.59 3.27
C ARG A 57 15.87 -5.02 4.58
N ARG A 58 15.37 -3.84 4.98
CA ARG A 58 15.82 -3.14 6.18
C ARG A 58 14.88 -3.30 7.36
N THR A 59 13.92 -4.17 7.25
CA THR A 59 12.96 -4.48 8.32
C THR A 59 13.25 -5.88 8.83
N GLU A 60 13.37 -6.03 10.14
CA GLU A 60 13.64 -7.33 10.74
C GLU A 60 12.50 -8.30 10.49
N TYR A 61 11.26 -7.82 10.60
CA TYR A 61 10.09 -8.65 10.37
C TYR A 61 8.97 -7.86 9.73
N VAL A 62 8.50 -8.32 8.58
CA VAL A 62 7.36 -7.76 7.86
C VAL A 62 6.18 -8.72 8.04
N ARG A 63 5.25 -8.38 8.93
CA ARG A 63 4.02 -9.13 9.06
C ARG A 63 3.10 -8.85 7.89
N ALA A 64 2.92 -7.59 7.58
CA ALA A 64 2.20 -7.13 6.39
C ALA A 64 2.62 -5.72 6.03
N MET A 65 2.56 -5.40 4.76
CA MET A 65 2.79 -4.06 4.24
C MET A 65 1.88 -3.84 3.03
N ASN A 66 0.64 -3.48 3.30
CA ASN A 66 -0.33 -3.15 2.28
C ASN A 66 -0.40 -1.63 2.14
N ILE A 67 -0.15 -1.13 0.94
CA ILE A 67 -0.09 0.29 0.66
C ILE A 67 -1.04 0.61 -0.49
N LEU A 68 -1.85 1.63 -0.29
CA LEU A 68 -2.66 2.23 -1.35
C LEU A 68 -2.41 3.72 -1.34
N MET A 69 -2.01 4.28 -2.48
CA MET A 69 -1.77 5.71 -2.61
C MET A 69 -2.37 6.25 -3.89
N SER A 70 -2.84 7.50 -3.82
CA SER A 70 -3.46 8.18 -4.95
C SER A 70 -3.14 9.66 -4.91
N ASP A 71 -2.88 10.24 -6.08
CA ASP A 71 -2.71 11.69 -6.26
C ASP A 71 -3.89 12.33 -6.97
N GLY A 72 -5.01 11.61 -7.11
CA GLY A 72 -6.18 12.07 -7.82
C GLY A 72 -6.21 11.71 -9.31
N GLU A 73 -5.07 11.41 -9.90
CA GLU A 73 -4.95 10.99 -11.30
C GLU A 73 -4.52 9.53 -11.39
N THR A 74 -3.58 9.15 -10.54
CA THR A 74 -2.97 7.83 -10.53
C THR A 74 -3.12 7.21 -9.16
N SER A 75 -3.53 5.97 -9.12
CA SER A 75 -3.59 5.18 -7.89
C SER A 75 -2.69 3.97 -7.99
N LEU A 76 -1.95 3.69 -6.93
CA LEU A 76 -0.98 2.61 -6.85
C LEU A 76 -1.29 1.72 -5.67
N LEU A 77 -1.10 0.42 -5.86
CA LEU A 77 -1.30 -0.58 -4.84
C LEU A 77 -0.04 -1.44 -4.71
N SER A 78 0.41 -1.64 -3.48
CA SER A 78 1.40 -2.65 -3.15
C SER A 78 0.84 -3.50 -2.02
N SER A 79 0.72 -4.80 -2.24
CA SER A 79 0.21 -5.74 -1.24
C SER A 79 1.26 -6.79 -0.95
N ASP A 80 1.62 -6.92 0.33
CA ASP A 80 2.63 -7.86 0.78
C ASP A 80 2.33 -8.26 2.22
N TYR A 81 2.25 -9.56 2.48
CA TYR A 81 2.05 -10.06 3.83
C TYR A 81 2.69 -11.44 3.98
N SER A 82 3.15 -11.74 5.19
CA SER A 82 3.81 -13.02 5.50
C SER A 82 2.97 -13.92 6.39
N GLU A 83 1.93 -13.37 7.05
CA GLU A 83 1.03 -14.14 7.89
C GLU A 83 -0.37 -13.54 7.90
N ASP A 84 -1.34 -14.26 8.43
CA ASP A 84 -2.75 -13.86 8.53
C ASP A 84 -3.35 -13.43 7.19
N PRO A 85 -3.32 -14.32 6.16
CA PRO A 85 -3.81 -13.96 4.83
C PRO A 85 -5.28 -13.56 4.84
N ASP A 86 -6.10 -14.15 5.69
CA ASP A 86 -7.52 -13.80 5.77
C ASP A 86 -7.73 -12.37 6.25
N TYR A 87 -6.80 -11.84 7.04
CA TYR A 87 -6.86 -10.48 7.55
C TYR A 87 -6.22 -9.46 6.60
N PHE A 88 -5.12 -9.82 5.97
CA PHE A 88 -4.33 -8.88 5.17
C PHE A 88 -4.61 -8.94 3.68
N GLN A 89 -5.32 -9.95 3.21
CA GLN A 89 -5.63 -10.04 1.79
C GLN A 89 -6.51 -8.89 1.34
N MET A 90 -6.07 -8.18 0.30
CA MET A 90 -6.82 -7.09 -0.30
C MET A 90 -7.77 -7.64 -1.37
N HIS A 91 -8.82 -6.90 -1.62
CA HIS A 91 -9.86 -7.26 -2.58
C HIS A 91 -10.15 -6.07 -3.48
N ARG A 92 -10.49 -6.36 -4.74
CA ARG A 92 -10.86 -5.34 -5.72
C ARG A 92 -12.17 -5.67 -6.38
N ARG A 93 -12.87 -4.63 -6.81
CA ARG A 93 -14.15 -4.73 -7.50
C ARG A 93 -14.28 -3.58 -8.49
N ARG A 94 -14.79 -3.87 -9.69
CA ARG A 94 -15.16 -2.85 -10.67
C ARG A 94 -16.65 -2.77 -10.80
N SER A 95 -17.19 -1.57 -10.74
CA SER A 95 -18.61 -1.33 -10.92
C SER A 95 -18.84 0.10 -11.43
N GLY A 96 -19.59 0.27 -12.52
CA GLY A 96 -19.96 1.58 -13.04
C GLY A 96 -18.78 2.47 -13.41
N GLY A 97 -17.69 1.90 -13.93
CA GLY A 97 -16.50 2.65 -14.27
C GLY A 97 -15.62 3.02 -13.08
N MET A 98 -16.00 2.58 -11.88
CA MET A 98 -15.24 2.80 -10.67
C MET A 98 -14.55 1.53 -10.21
N GLU A 99 -13.38 1.67 -9.60
CA GLU A 99 -12.67 0.58 -8.98
C GLU A 99 -12.64 0.76 -7.47
N TRP A 100 -13.00 -0.30 -6.77
CA TRP A 100 -13.04 -0.34 -5.31
C TRP A 100 -11.95 -1.28 -4.81
N VAL A 101 -11.24 -0.87 -3.77
CA VAL A 101 -10.26 -1.71 -3.07
C VAL A 101 -10.58 -1.69 -1.60
N CYS A 102 -10.62 -2.86 -0.99
CA CYS A 102 -10.86 -2.96 0.45
C CYS A 102 -10.12 -4.17 1.04
N SER A 103 -9.96 -4.15 2.36
CA SER A 103 -9.37 -5.27 3.10
C SER A 103 -10.41 -6.32 3.45
N GLN A 104 -11.68 -5.93 3.59
CA GLN A 104 -12.74 -6.87 3.98
C GLN A 104 -14.06 -6.51 3.28
N PRO A 105 -14.49 -7.32 2.31
CA PRO A 105 -15.78 -7.09 1.63
C PRO A 105 -16.95 -7.25 2.59
N TYR A 106 -18.05 -6.55 2.28
CA TYR A 106 -19.28 -6.73 3.02
C TYR A 106 -19.85 -8.13 2.81
N PRO A 107 -20.45 -8.73 3.85
CA PRO A 107 -21.12 -10.02 3.71
C PRO A 107 -22.22 -9.97 2.62
N GLY A 108 -22.25 -11.00 1.79
CA GLY A 108 -23.25 -11.10 0.72
C GLY A 108 -22.83 -10.50 -0.61
N GLU A 109 -21.74 -9.76 -0.66
CA GLU A 109 -21.18 -9.28 -1.92
C GLU A 109 -20.26 -10.33 -2.52
N ASN A 110 -20.53 -10.75 -3.75
CA ASN A 110 -19.84 -11.87 -4.39
C ASN A 110 -18.96 -11.47 -5.58
N ASP A 111 -18.93 -10.19 -5.92
CA ASP A 111 -18.21 -9.68 -7.10
C ASP A 111 -16.82 -9.15 -6.78
N TRP A 112 -16.33 -9.38 -5.58
CA TRP A 112 -14.99 -9.01 -5.17
C TRP A 112 -13.98 -10.05 -5.64
N GLN A 113 -12.88 -9.57 -6.21
CA GLN A 113 -11.75 -10.39 -6.60
C GLN A 113 -10.62 -10.23 -5.60
N ARG A 114 -9.97 -11.32 -5.27
CA ARG A 114 -8.81 -11.31 -4.37
C ARG A 114 -7.59 -10.77 -5.11
N ILE A 115 -6.86 -9.88 -4.45
CA ILE A 115 -5.58 -9.39 -4.94
C ILE A 115 -4.49 -10.33 -4.43
N ALA A 116 -3.68 -10.86 -5.31
CA ALA A 116 -2.62 -11.79 -4.94
C ALA A 116 -1.60 -11.13 -4.01
N ASN A 117 -1.02 -11.93 -3.11
CA ASN A 117 0.11 -11.48 -2.30
C ASN A 117 1.30 -11.10 -3.20
N ALA A 118 2.12 -10.17 -2.75
CA ALA A 118 3.27 -9.65 -3.49
C ALA A 118 2.87 -8.98 -4.81
N THR A 119 1.72 -8.31 -4.83
CA THR A 119 1.24 -7.56 -5.99
C THR A 119 1.67 -6.10 -5.89
N LEU A 120 2.22 -5.58 -6.98
CA LEU A 120 2.46 -4.16 -7.20
C LEU A 120 1.72 -3.78 -8.47
N ALA A 121 0.80 -2.83 -8.38
CA ALA A 121 -0.07 -2.51 -9.51
C ALA A 121 -0.43 -1.05 -9.61
N LEU A 122 -0.57 -0.58 -10.84
CA LEU A 122 -1.21 0.67 -11.17
C LEU A 122 -2.71 0.41 -11.27
N ILE A 123 -3.50 1.21 -10.57
CA ILE A 123 -4.96 1.13 -10.61
C ILE A 123 -5.47 2.24 -11.52
N PRO A 124 -6.11 1.89 -12.64
CA PRO A 124 -6.62 2.88 -13.57
C PRO A 124 -7.78 3.69 -13.02
#